data_50fc60d97f46b43e523c68779f84c176
#
_entry.id   50fc60d97f46b43e523c68779f84c176
#
_cell.length_a   1.000
_cell.length_b   1.000
_cell.length_c   1.000
_cell.angle_alpha   90.00
_cell.angle_beta   90.00
_cell.angle_gamma   90.00
#
_symmetry.space_group_name_H-M   'P 1'
#
loop_
_entity.id
_entity.type
_entity.pdbx_description
1 polymer ?
#
loop_
_entity_poly.entity_id
_entity_poly.type
_entity_poly.pdbx_seq_one_letter_code
_entity_poly.pdbx_strand_id
1 'polypeptide(L)'
;VNAPADKRNRVLAVRLDGLGDVLLTGPALRALAAGSRHLTLLAGPAGAPVAGLLPGVNDVLVYNAPWIGPDPRPLDDGCLRFLMRELILGDFDEAVIFTSFHQSPLPAALLLRMTAVPRVSAISVDYPGSLLDVRHQVDDDIPEPERALSLARAAGFTLPPGDTGRLALRGPLPDVSSLISERGYVAVHPGCTAPARTWPVERWVQAVRELT
;
A
#
# COMPACT_ATOMS: atom_id res chain seq x y z
N VAL A 1 4.18 -16.26 29.71
CA VAL A 1 2.91 -15.63 29.30
C VAL A 1 3.29 -14.19 28.93
N ASN A 2 3.50 -13.92 27.64
CA ASN A 2 3.72 -12.56 27.16
C ASN A 2 2.40 -11.79 27.34
N ALA A 3 2.45 -10.70 28.10
CA ALA A 3 1.37 -9.72 28.13
C ALA A 3 1.09 -9.26 26.67
N PRO A 4 -0.18 -9.07 26.27
CA PRO A 4 -0.47 -8.52 24.95
C PRO A 4 0.24 -7.17 24.86
N ALA A 5 1.09 -7.00 23.83
CA ALA A 5 1.74 -5.73 23.55
C ALA A 5 0.63 -4.65 23.47
N ASP A 6 0.82 -3.57 24.23
CA ASP A 6 -0.18 -2.49 24.25
C ASP A 6 -0.35 -1.99 22.82
N LYS A 7 -1.61 -2.01 22.32
CA LYS A 7 -1.91 -1.60 20.94
C LYS A 7 -1.62 -0.11 20.77
N ARG A 8 -0.91 0.25 19.69
CA ARG A 8 -0.77 1.65 19.29
C ARG A 8 -2.16 2.23 19.02
N ASN A 9 -2.36 3.49 19.37
CA ASN A 9 -3.69 4.09 19.16
C ASN A 9 -3.95 4.31 17.67
N ARG A 10 -3.08 5.04 16.99
CA ARG A 10 -3.25 5.44 15.60
C ARG A 10 -2.01 5.15 14.77
N VAL A 11 -2.16 4.32 13.76
CA VAL A 11 -1.09 3.95 12.83
C VAL A 11 -1.41 4.45 11.44
N LEU A 12 -0.43 5.05 10.77
CA LEU A 12 -0.49 5.44 9.38
C LEU A 12 0.28 4.43 8.53
N ALA A 13 -0.40 3.79 7.59
CA ALA A 13 0.25 3.11 6.48
C ALA A 13 0.37 4.06 5.30
N VAL A 14 1.51 4.07 4.62
CA VAL A 14 1.72 4.88 3.41
C VAL A 14 2.00 3.94 2.24
N ARG A 15 1.16 3.98 1.20
CA ARG A 15 1.36 3.29 -0.08
C ARG A 15 0.82 4.15 -1.21
N LEU A 16 1.69 4.89 -1.87
CA LEU A 16 1.33 5.94 -2.82
C LEU A 16 1.27 5.45 -4.29
N ASP A 17 1.57 4.19 -4.51
CA ASP A 17 1.64 3.55 -5.83
C ASP A 17 0.26 3.23 -6.44
N GLY A 18 0.29 2.35 -7.45
CA GLY A 18 -0.89 1.90 -8.17
C GLY A 18 -1.81 0.96 -7.37
N LEU A 19 -2.96 0.66 -7.97
CA LEU A 19 -3.99 -0.21 -7.39
C LEU A 19 -3.44 -1.59 -6.99
N GLY A 20 -2.65 -2.22 -7.88
CA GLY A 20 -2.04 -3.53 -7.63
C GLY A 20 -1.12 -3.52 -6.42
N ASP A 21 -0.31 -2.47 -6.28
CA ASP A 21 0.63 -2.31 -5.18
C ASP A 21 -0.08 -2.15 -3.83
N VAL A 22 -1.17 -1.40 -3.82
CA VAL A 22 -2.04 -1.24 -2.63
C VAL A 22 -2.67 -2.58 -2.25
N LEU A 23 -3.18 -3.35 -3.22
CA LEU A 23 -3.72 -4.70 -2.99
C LEU A 23 -2.68 -5.65 -2.40
N LEU A 24 -1.49 -5.68 -2.96
CA LEU A 24 -0.40 -6.55 -2.52
C LEU A 24 0.12 -6.20 -1.12
N THR A 25 -0.10 -4.97 -0.66
CA THR A 25 0.20 -4.55 0.71
C THR A 25 -0.84 -5.07 1.73
N GLY A 26 -1.97 -5.61 1.29
CA GLY A 26 -3.09 -6.06 2.12
C GLY A 26 -2.73 -6.92 3.35
N PRO A 27 -1.88 -7.95 3.24
CA PRO A 27 -1.42 -8.72 4.40
C PRO A 27 -0.72 -7.87 5.45
N ALA A 28 0.16 -6.96 5.03
CA ALA A 28 0.86 -6.05 5.95
C ALA A 28 -0.12 -5.09 6.63
N LEU A 29 -1.11 -4.57 5.91
CA LEU A 29 -2.15 -3.70 6.48
C LEU A 29 -2.95 -4.43 7.56
N ARG A 30 -3.27 -5.72 7.36
CA ARG A 30 -3.94 -6.53 8.41
C ARG A 30 -3.05 -6.75 9.63
N ALA A 31 -1.74 -6.91 9.44
CA ALA A 31 -0.78 -6.97 10.55
C ALA A 31 -0.75 -5.64 11.33
N LEU A 32 -0.71 -4.49 10.64
CA LEU A 32 -0.79 -3.17 11.28
C LEU A 32 -2.11 -2.99 12.03
N ALA A 33 -3.24 -3.35 11.41
CA ALA A 33 -4.56 -3.27 12.03
C ALA A 33 -4.69 -4.14 13.28
N ALA A 34 -4.08 -5.34 13.28
CA ALA A 34 -4.09 -6.21 14.46
C ALA A 34 -3.35 -5.59 15.65
N GLY A 35 -2.31 -4.80 15.39
CA GLY A 35 -1.48 -4.13 16.39
C GLY A 35 -1.86 -2.67 16.68
N SER A 36 -2.94 -2.15 16.08
CA SER A 36 -3.40 -0.78 16.29
C SER A 36 -4.89 -0.74 16.65
N ARG A 37 -5.33 0.39 17.19
CA ARG A 37 -6.77 0.66 17.42
C ARG A 37 -7.40 1.29 16.20
N HIS A 38 -6.61 2.04 15.44
CA HIS A 38 -7.05 2.75 14.24
C HIS A 38 -5.93 2.76 13.20
N LEU A 39 -6.23 2.27 12.00
CA LEU A 39 -5.32 2.25 10.86
C LEU A 39 -5.83 3.19 9.76
N THR A 40 -5.06 4.21 9.44
CA THR A 40 -5.29 5.07 8.28
C THR A 40 -4.33 4.67 7.15
N LEU A 41 -4.81 4.58 5.93
CA LEU A 41 -3.99 4.38 4.75
C LEU A 41 -3.89 5.67 3.94
N LEU A 42 -2.67 6.20 3.79
CA LEU A 42 -2.35 7.25 2.84
C LEU A 42 -2.03 6.59 1.49
N ALA A 43 -2.90 6.77 0.52
CA ALA A 43 -2.81 6.19 -0.82
C ALA A 43 -2.66 7.25 -1.90
N GLY A 44 -2.07 6.86 -3.02
CA GLY A 44 -2.13 7.65 -4.25
C GLY A 44 -3.51 7.56 -4.93
N PRO A 45 -3.85 8.49 -5.85
CA PRO A 45 -5.15 8.48 -6.53
C PRO A 45 -5.46 7.16 -7.26
N ALA A 46 -4.44 6.51 -7.81
CA ALA A 46 -4.59 5.22 -8.51
C ALA A 46 -4.89 4.06 -7.56
N GLY A 47 -4.41 4.12 -6.32
CA GLY A 47 -4.63 3.10 -5.29
C GLY A 47 -5.86 3.33 -4.43
N ALA A 48 -6.35 4.57 -4.35
CA ALA A 48 -7.46 4.95 -3.49
C ALA A 48 -8.76 4.14 -3.70
N PRO A 49 -9.17 3.78 -4.92
CA PRO A 49 -10.40 3.01 -5.14
C PRO A 49 -10.42 1.66 -4.43
N VAL A 50 -9.27 1.01 -4.26
CA VAL A 50 -9.18 -0.30 -3.61
C VAL A 50 -8.87 -0.19 -2.12
N ALA A 51 -8.33 0.92 -1.67
CA ALA A 51 -7.89 1.13 -0.29
C ALA A 51 -9.02 0.87 0.73
N GLY A 52 -10.22 1.36 0.47
CA GLY A 52 -11.40 1.15 1.32
C GLY A 52 -11.93 -0.28 1.34
N LEU A 53 -11.52 -1.12 0.39
CA LEU A 53 -11.90 -2.54 0.34
C LEU A 53 -10.94 -3.44 1.12
N LEU A 54 -9.84 -2.90 1.64
CA LEU A 54 -8.86 -3.69 2.39
C LEU A 54 -9.29 -3.88 3.84
N PRO A 55 -9.33 -5.14 4.33
CA PRO A 55 -9.67 -5.42 5.71
C PRO A 55 -8.70 -4.75 6.69
N GLY A 56 -9.25 -4.15 7.74
CA GLY A 56 -8.49 -3.50 8.80
C GLY A 56 -8.21 -2.02 8.56
N VAL A 57 -8.34 -1.50 7.34
CA VAL A 57 -8.23 -0.07 7.06
C VAL A 57 -9.49 0.65 7.57
N ASN A 58 -9.31 1.65 8.43
CA ASN A 58 -10.42 2.45 8.98
C ASN A 58 -10.68 3.68 8.12
N ASP A 59 -9.63 4.45 7.79
CA ASP A 59 -9.70 5.66 6.99
C ASP A 59 -8.70 5.64 5.84
N VAL A 60 -9.02 6.38 4.78
CA VAL A 60 -8.15 6.57 3.63
C VAL A 60 -7.93 8.06 3.41
N LEU A 61 -6.65 8.46 3.42
CA LEU A 61 -6.22 9.76 2.93
C LEU A 61 -5.69 9.60 1.51
N VAL A 62 -5.99 10.55 0.63
CA VAL A 62 -5.55 10.49 -0.76
C VAL A 62 -4.61 11.66 -1.05
N TYR A 63 -3.42 11.35 -1.55
CA TYR A 63 -2.46 12.36 -1.95
C TYR A 63 -1.73 11.96 -3.24
N ASN A 64 -1.73 12.87 -4.22
CA ASN A 64 -0.99 12.69 -5.45
C ASN A 64 0.44 13.18 -5.27
N ALA A 65 1.30 12.28 -4.80
CA ALA A 65 2.68 12.59 -4.47
C ALA A 65 3.51 12.87 -5.74
N PRO A 66 4.18 14.03 -5.84
CA PRO A 66 4.93 14.41 -7.03
C PRO A 66 6.22 13.62 -7.25
N TRP A 67 6.63 12.81 -6.28
CA TRP A 67 7.79 11.91 -6.37
C TRP A 67 7.43 10.47 -6.75
N ILE A 68 6.14 10.20 -7.07
CA ILE A 68 5.67 8.87 -7.48
C ILE A 68 5.29 8.91 -8.96
N GLY A 69 5.71 7.88 -9.70
CA GLY A 69 5.38 7.69 -11.11
C GLY A 69 6.41 8.26 -12.08
N PRO A 70 6.31 7.86 -13.36
CA PRO A 70 7.28 8.24 -14.39
C PRO A 70 7.09 9.66 -14.92
N ASP A 71 5.93 10.27 -14.68
CA ASP A 71 5.58 11.63 -15.13
C ASP A 71 5.24 12.49 -13.90
N PRO A 72 6.26 12.99 -13.17
CA PRO A 72 6.08 13.73 -11.95
C PRO A 72 5.44 15.09 -12.23
N ARG A 73 4.37 15.39 -11.50
CA ARG A 73 3.75 16.72 -11.54
C ARG A 73 4.52 17.72 -10.67
N PRO A 74 4.43 19.01 -10.97
CA PRO A 74 4.94 20.03 -10.06
C PRO A 74 4.31 19.88 -8.67
N LEU A 75 5.07 20.23 -7.65
CA LEU A 75 4.57 20.25 -6.28
C LEU A 75 3.46 21.29 -6.15
N ASP A 76 2.27 20.86 -5.76
CA ASP A 76 1.16 21.75 -5.42
C ASP A 76 1.22 22.08 -3.93
N ASP A 77 1.49 23.35 -3.63
CA ASP A 77 1.67 23.86 -2.29
C ASP A 77 0.37 23.81 -1.46
N GLY A 78 -0.79 23.99 -2.09
CA GLY A 78 -2.09 23.88 -1.44
C GLY A 78 -2.41 22.45 -1.03
N CYS A 79 -2.21 21.50 -1.94
CA CYS A 79 -2.39 20.08 -1.66
C CYS A 79 -1.40 19.57 -0.59
N LEU A 80 -0.15 20.06 -0.62
CA LEU A 80 0.83 19.71 0.40
C LEU A 80 0.43 20.23 1.79
N ARG A 81 0.04 21.49 1.91
CA ARG A 81 -0.44 22.06 3.18
C ARG A 81 -1.68 21.34 3.71
N PHE A 82 -2.61 20.99 2.83
CA PHE A 82 -3.77 20.20 3.20
C PHE A 82 -3.35 18.85 3.79
N LEU A 83 -2.47 18.11 3.10
CA LEU A 83 -1.98 16.83 3.60
C LEU A 83 -1.27 16.98 4.95
N MET A 84 -0.37 17.97 5.10
CA MET A 84 0.31 18.20 6.37
C MET A 84 -0.67 18.48 7.52
N ARG A 85 -1.72 19.25 7.26
CA ARG A 85 -2.79 19.48 8.24
C ARG A 85 -3.48 18.18 8.64
N GLU A 86 -3.86 17.34 7.66
CA GLU A 86 -4.53 16.06 7.94
C GLU A 86 -3.62 15.10 8.72
N LEU A 87 -2.31 15.09 8.42
CA LEU A 87 -1.34 14.29 9.15
C LEU A 87 -1.17 14.77 10.60
N ILE A 88 -1.13 16.08 10.84
CA ILE A 88 -1.07 16.66 12.21
C ILE A 88 -2.35 16.34 12.98
N LEU A 89 -3.52 16.52 12.38
CA LEU A 89 -4.81 16.23 13.01
C LEU A 89 -5.02 14.73 13.25
N GLY A 90 -4.37 13.90 12.44
CA GLY A 90 -4.39 12.45 12.57
C GLY A 90 -3.74 11.94 13.85
N ASP A 91 -2.82 12.71 14.45
CA ASP A 91 -2.13 12.38 15.70
C ASP A 91 -1.62 10.93 15.74
N PHE A 92 -0.81 10.58 14.74
CA PHE A 92 -0.33 9.22 14.53
C PHE A 92 0.84 8.88 15.46
N ASP A 93 0.76 7.77 16.17
CA ASP A 93 1.86 7.24 17.00
C ASP A 93 3.00 6.66 16.16
N GLU A 94 2.65 6.09 14.99
CA GLU A 94 3.62 5.43 14.12
C GLU A 94 3.16 5.50 12.66
N ALA A 95 4.14 5.61 11.76
CA ALA A 95 3.92 5.45 10.33
C ALA A 95 4.80 4.33 9.75
N VAL A 96 4.24 3.54 8.84
CA VAL A 96 4.94 2.51 8.08
C VAL A 96 4.82 2.81 6.59
N ILE A 97 5.96 3.07 5.93
CA ILE A 97 6.02 3.48 4.53
C ILE A 97 6.36 2.27 3.66
N PHE A 98 5.40 1.87 2.85
CA PHE A 98 5.58 0.84 1.82
C PHE A 98 5.87 1.51 0.49
N THR A 99 6.90 1.04 -0.19
CA THR A 99 7.32 1.53 -1.51
C THR A 99 7.52 0.36 -2.46
N SER A 100 7.32 0.60 -3.74
CA SER A 100 7.75 -0.33 -4.78
C SER A 100 9.28 -0.37 -4.88
N PHE A 101 9.79 -1.41 -5.52
CA PHE A 101 11.20 -1.54 -5.83
C PHE A 101 11.70 -0.28 -6.58
N HIS A 102 12.88 0.20 -6.26
CA HIS A 102 13.50 1.43 -6.78
C HIS A 102 12.86 2.76 -6.33
N GLN A 103 11.87 2.75 -5.45
CA GLN A 103 11.36 3.99 -4.87
C GLN A 103 12.02 4.28 -3.53
N SER A 104 12.36 5.55 -3.31
CA SER A 104 12.85 6.00 -2.00
C SER A 104 11.69 6.37 -1.07
N PRO A 105 11.68 5.89 0.17
CA PRO A 105 10.69 6.29 1.18
C PRO A 105 10.99 7.68 1.77
N LEU A 106 12.19 8.23 1.51
CA LEU A 106 12.69 9.40 2.24
C LEU A 106 11.87 10.68 2.05
N PRO A 107 11.30 10.99 0.86
CA PRO A 107 10.41 12.14 0.73
C PRO A 107 9.17 12.05 1.63
N ALA A 108 8.54 10.88 1.70
CA ALA A 108 7.42 10.64 2.59
C ALA A 108 7.86 10.67 4.07
N ALA A 109 9.01 10.10 4.40
CA ALA A 109 9.56 10.11 5.75
C ALA A 109 9.84 11.53 6.25
N LEU A 110 10.42 12.38 5.40
CA LEU A 110 10.64 13.80 5.72
C LEU A 110 9.32 14.50 6.05
N LEU A 111 8.31 14.32 5.21
CA LEU A 111 6.99 14.92 5.42
C LEU A 111 6.37 14.48 6.74
N LEU A 112 6.46 13.19 7.07
CA LEU A 112 5.97 12.63 8.33
C LEU A 112 6.70 13.21 9.55
N ARG A 113 8.02 13.41 9.46
CA ARG A 113 8.78 14.07 10.52
C ARG A 113 8.40 15.55 10.70
N MET A 114 8.13 16.26 9.61
CA MET A 114 7.65 17.64 9.66
C MET A 114 6.25 17.74 10.31
N THR A 115 5.47 16.69 10.31
CA THR A 115 4.16 16.59 10.97
C THR A 115 4.21 15.89 12.32
N ALA A 116 5.42 15.77 12.90
CA ALA A 116 5.70 15.25 14.24
C ALA A 116 5.29 13.80 14.49
N VAL A 117 5.18 12.95 13.45
CA VAL A 117 4.98 11.51 13.65
C VAL A 117 6.21 10.95 14.38
N PRO A 118 6.05 10.39 15.60
CA PRO A 118 7.18 10.09 16.46
C PRO A 118 7.99 8.87 16.01
N ARG A 119 7.36 7.90 15.34
CA ARG A 119 8.02 6.68 14.86
C ARG A 119 7.72 6.44 13.39
N VAL A 120 8.77 6.27 12.58
CA VAL A 120 8.65 6.02 11.13
C VAL A 120 9.48 4.81 10.74
N SER A 121 8.85 3.85 10.07
CA SER A 121 9.45 2.60 9.61
C SER A 121 9.36 2.48 8.09
N ALA A 122 10.44 2.06 7.43
CA ALA A 122 10.46 1.83 5.99
C ALA A 122 11.56 0.85 5.56
N ILE A 123 11.39 0.26 4.37
CA ILE A 123 12.48 -0.37 3.62
C ILE A 123 13.27 0.75 2.93
N SER A 124 14.57 0.84 3.17
CA SER A 124 15.42 1.83 2.53
C SER A 124 16.83 1.31 2.28
N VAL A 125 17.29 1.41 1.03
CA VAL A 125 18.69 1.16 0.66
C VAL A 125 19.57 2.38 0.98
N ASP A 126 18.99 3.58 0.92
CA ASP A 126 19.67 4.82 1.24
C ASP A 126 19.84 5.01 2.75
N TYR A 127 20.87 5.74 3.15
CA TYR A 127 21.04 6.12 4.54
C TYR A 127 20.04 7.21 4.93
N PRO A 128 19.12 6.93 5.87
CA PRO A 128 17.99 7.82 6.15
C PRO A 128 18.30 8.91 7.18
N GLY A 129 19.48 8.88 7.83
CA GLY A 129 19.73 9.72 9.01
C GLY A 129 18.67 9.48 10.09
N SER A 130 18.11 10.56 10.62
CA SER A 130 17.04 10.53 11.64
C SER A 130 15.63 10.41 11.08
N LEU A 131 15.47 10.25 9.77
CA LEU A 131 14.14 10.16 9.14
C LEU A 131 13.42 8.84 9.44
N LEU A 132 14.17 7.75 9.65
CA LEU A 132 13.61 6.45 9.96
C LEU A 132 14.10 5.95 11.33
N ASP A 133 13.17 5.45 12.15
CA ASP A 133 13.50 4.72 13.39
C ASP A 133 13.77 3.25 13.08
N VAL A 134 13.04 2.69 12.11
CA VAL A 134 13.28 1.35 11.58
C VAL A 134 13.64 1.45 10.10
N ARG A 135 14.91 1.24 9.81
CA ARG A 135 15.42 1.03 8.47
C ARG A 135 15.48 -0.46 8.21
N HIS A 136 14.46 -1.00 7.57
CA HIS A 136 14.43 -2.40 7.19
C HIS A 136 15.16 -2.63 5.86
N GLN A 137 15.85 -3.75 5.76
CA GLN A 137 16.51 -4.21 4.54
C GLN A 137 15.99 -5.60 4.21
N VAL A 138 15.74 -5.85 2.94
CA VAL A 138 15.22 -7.12 2.42
C VAL A 138 15.97 -7.48 1.15
N ASP A 139 16.00 -8.75 0.83
CA ASP A 139 16.46 -9.22 -0.46
C ASP A 139 15.52 -8.72 -1.56
N ASP A 140 16.10 -8.42 -2.74
CA ASP A 140 15.34 -7.84 -3.85
C ASP A 140 14.41 -8.84 -4.54
N ASP A 141 14.71 -10.14 -4.43
CA ASP A 141 13.99 -11.24 -5.13
C ASP A 141 12.99 -11.95 -4.21
N ILE A 142 12.14 -11.17 -3.53
CA ILE A 142 11.02 -11.73 -2.76
C ILE A 142 9.69 -11.16 -3.25
N PRO A 143 8.58 -11.93 -3.17
CA PRO A 143 7.26 -11.45 -3.55
C PRO A 143 6.84 -10.19 -2.79
N GLU A 144 6.21 -9.23 -3.48
CA GLU A 144 5.84 -7.94 -2.90
C GLU A 144 4.99 -8.06 -1.61
N PRO A 145 4.02 -8.99 -1.49
CA PRO A 145 3.29 -9.17 -0.22
C PRO A 145 4.18 -9.61 0.94
N GLU A 146 5.18 -10.46 0.67
CA GLU A 146 6.14 -10.92 1.67
C GLU A 146 7.09 -9.80 2.08
N ARG A 147 7.54 -9.00 1.10
CA ARG A 147 8.33 -7.80 1.31
C ARG A 147 7.60 -6.79 2.20
N ALA A 148 6.35 -6.49 1.91
CA ALA A 148 5.53 -5.61 2.74
C ALA A 148 5.32 -6.17 4.15
N LEU A 149 5.02 -7.47 4.27
CA LEU A 149 4.80 -8.12 5.56
C LEU A 149 6.09 -8.20 6.39
N SER A 150 7.26 -8.35 5.76
CA SER A 150 8.55 -8.31 6.46
C SER A 150 8.81 -6.95 7.10
N LEU A 151 8.46 -5.84 6.42
CA LEU A 151 8.52 -4.50 7.00
C LEU A 151 7.57 -4.34 8.19
N ALA A 152 6.32 -4.81 8.05
CA ALA A 152 5.36 -4.76 9.17
C ALA A 152 5.91 -5.50 10.41
N ARG A 153 6.54 -6.67 10.21
CA ARG A 153 7.19 -7.43 11.30
C ARG A 153 8.37 -6.66 11.90
N ALA A 154 9.21 -6.05 11.08
CA ALA A 154 10.33 -5.23 11.55
C ALA A 154 9.85 -4.02 12.36
N ALA A 155 8.71 -3.44 12.02
CA ALA A 155 8.04 -2.39 12.79
C ALA A 155 7.35 -2.91 14.07
N GLY A 156 7.29 -4.25 14.27
CA GLY A 156 6.72 -4.89 15.46
C GLY A 156 5.25 -5.27 15.34
N PHE A 157 4.74 -5.40 14.11
CA PHE A 157 3.37 -5.84 13.83
C PHE A 157 3.36 -7.26 13.25
N THR A 158 2.38 -8.05 13.64
CA THR A 158 2.23 -9.44 13.16
C THR A 158 0.80 -9.69 12.72
N LEU A 159 0.65 -10.61 11.78
CA LEU A 159 -0.68 -11.08 11.38
C LEU A 159 -1.41 -11.68 12.58
N PRO A 160 -2.73 -11.50 12.66
CA PRO A 160 -3.54 -12.16 13.69
C PRO A 160 -3.46 -13.68 13.54
N PRO A 161 -3.66 -14.43 14.63
CA PRO A 161 -3.69 -15.90 14.59
C PRO A 161 -4.67 -16.40 13.53
N GLY A 162 -4.22 -17.36 12.70
CA GLY A 162 -5.04 -17.95 11.64
C GLY A 162 -5.06 -17.18 10.31
N ASP A 163 -4.53 -15.97 10.25
CA ASP A 163 -4.37 -15.25 8.98
C ASP A 163 -3.21 -15.82 8.17
N THR A 164 -3.50 -16.30 6.97
CA THR A 164 -2.53 -16.97 6.09
C THR A 164 -1.69 -16.00 5.23
N GLY A 165 -1.92 -14.69 5.33
CA GLY A 165 -1.26 -13.70 4.50
C GLY A 165 -1.76 -13.66 3.04
N ARG A 166 -2.83 -14.38 2.69
CA ARG A 166 -3.42 -14.33 1.35
C ARG A 166 -4.16 -13.02 1.11
N LEU A 167 -4.38 -12.68 -0.17
CA LEU A 167 -5.22 -11.54 -0.53
C LEU A 167 -6.63 -11.72 0.06
N ALA A 168 -7.11 -10.66 0.69
CA ALA A 168 -8.46 -10.58 1.23
C ALA A 168 -9.07 -9.20 0.93
N LEU A 169 -10.35 -9.19 0.61
CA LEU A 169 -11.12 -7.97 0.42
C LEU A 169 -12.32 -7.95 1.38
N ARG A 170 -12.74 -6.77 1.77
CA ARG A 170 -13.93 -6.55 2.58
C ARG A 170 -15.17 -6.79 1.71
N GLY A 171 -16.09 -7.64 2.19
CA GLY A 171 -17.37 -7.86 1.53
C GLY A 171 -18.47 -6.93 2.03
N PRO A 172 -19.64 -6.96 1.36
CA PRO A 172 -19.89 -7.68 0.11
C PRO A 172 -19.20 -7.02 -1.09
N LEU A 173 -18.67 -7.83 -1.99
CA LEU A 173 -18.14 -7.32 -3.27
C LEU A 173 -19.32 -7.02 -4.21
N PRO A 174 -19.13 -6.11 -5.20
CA PRO A 174 -20.15 -5.84 -6.22
C PRO A 174 -20.58 -7.11 -6.93
N ASP A 175 -21.88 -7.23 -7.19
CA ASP A 175 -22.41 -8.29 -8.03
C ASP A 175 -21.98 -8.09 -9.49
N VAL A 176 -21.26 -9.06 -10.03
CA VAL A 176 -20.78 -9.08 -11.41
C VAL A 176 -21.52 -10.10 -12.28
N SER A 177 -22.63 -10.66 -11.79
CA SER A 177 -23.40 -11.67 -12.52
C SER A 177 -23.92 -11.19 -13.87
N SER A 178 -24.15 -9.87 -14.02
CA SER A 178 -24.50 -9.26 -15.31
C SER A 178 -23.34 -9.25 -16.33
N LEU A 179 -22.10 -9.37 -15.88
CA LEU A 179 -20.90 -9.40 -16.74
C LEU A 179 -20.47 -10.84 -17.03
N ILE A 180 -20.83 -11.78 -16.18
CA ILE A 180 -20.40 -13.18 -16.22
C ILE A 180 -21.63 -14.06 -16.08
N SER A 181 -22.16 -14.51 -17.24
CA SER A 181 -23.40 -15.31 -17.28
C SER A 181 -23.22 -16.80 -17.04
N GLU A 182 -22.00 -17.33 -17.20
CA GLU A 182 -21.71 -18.76 -17.17
C GLU A 182 -20.50 -19.11 -16.29
N ARG A 183 -20.46 -20.36 -15.81
CA ARG A 183 -19.26 -20.91 -15.14
C ARG A 183 -18.27 -21.40 -16.19
N GLY A 184 -16.98 -21.33 -15.87
CA GLY A 184 -15.93 -21.83 -16.77
C GLY A 184 -15.40 -20.80 -17.76
N TYR A 185 -15.46 -19.52 -17.41
CA TYR A 185 -14.87 -18.43 -18.21
C TYR A 185 -13.38 -18.27 -17.94
N VAL A 186 -12.69 -17.68 -18.92
CA VAL A 186 -11.31 -17.19 -18.82
C VAL A 186 -11.34 -15.68 -18.75
N ALA A 187 -10.79 -15.10 -17.69
CA ALA A 187 -10.63 -13.66 -17.57
C ALA A 187 -9.34 -13.20 -18.25
N VAL A 188 -9.44 -12.28 -19.19
CA VAL A 188 -8.30 -11.69 -19.90
C VAL A 188 -8.19 -10.20 -19.55
N HIS A 189 -7.01 -9.79 -19.07
CA HIS A 189 -6.70 -8.39 -18.74
C HIS A 189 -5.57 -7.86 -19.63
N PRO A 190 -5.88 -7.28 -20.80
CA PRO A 190 -4.88 -6.88 -21.80
C PRO A 190 -4.16 -5.57 -21.47
N GLY A 191 -4.71 -4.76 -20.56
CA GLY A 191 -4.20 -3.42 -20.24
C GLY A 191 -3.05 -3.39 -19.26
N CYS A 192 -2.16 -2.41 -19.44
CA CYS A 192 -1.13 -2.06 -18.45
C CYS A 192 -0.83 -0.55 -18.58
N THR A 193 -0.49 0.08 -17.47
CA THR A 193 -0.11 1.51 -17.44
C THR A 193 1.26 1.78 -18.08
N ALA A 194 2.13 0.78 -18.15
CA ALA A 194 3.44 0.88 -18.77
C ALA A 194 3.42 0.23 -20.16
N PRO A 195 3.60 0.99 -21.26
CA PRO A 195 3.57 0.44 -22.64
C PRO A 195 4.53 -0.74 -22.84
N ALA A 196 5.71 -0.70 -22.22
CA ALA A 196 6.70 -1.78 -22.30
C ALA A 196 6.24 -3.12 -21.65
N ARG A 197 5.18 -3.09 -20.84
CA ARG A 197 4.57 -4.28 -20.23
C ARG A 197 3.28 -4.70 -20.95
N THR A 198 2.88 -3.96 -21.98
CA THR A 198 1.67 -4.23 -22.74
C THR A 198 2.00 -5.13 -23.92
N TRP A 199 1.31 -6.25 -24.03
CA TRP A 199 1.41 -7.11 -25.20
C TRP A 199 0.65 -6.49 -26.38
N PRO A 200 1.13 -6.58 -27.65
CA PRO A 200 0.45 -6.03 -28.81
C PRO A 200 -1.00 -6.53 -28.93
N VAL A 201 -1.92 -5.66 -29.31
CA VAL A 201 -3.37 -5.96 -29.37
C VAL A 201 -3.65 -7.14 -30.31
N GLU A 202 -2.93 -7.23 -31.43
CA GLU A 202 -3.07 -8.30 -32.44
C GLU A 202 -2.75 -9.68 -31.84
N ARG A 203 -1.77 -9.73 -30.94
CA ARG A 203 -1.42 -10.98 -30.25
C ARG A 203 -2.44 -11.34 -29.17
N TRP A 204 -3.03 -10.36 -28.49
CA TRP A 204 -4.16 -10.60 -27.58
C TRP A 204 -5.36 -11.19 -28.32
N VAL A 205 -5.70 -10.62 -29.51
CA VAL A 205 -6.80 -11.13 -30.37
C VAL A 205 -6.53 -12.57 -30.77
N GLN A 206 -5.28 -12.90 -31.17
CA GLN A 206 -4.91 -14.27 -31.52
C GLN A 206 -5.05 -15.21 -30.31
N ALA A 207 -4.51 -14.84 -29.15
CA ALA A 207 -4.59 -15.67 -27.96
C ALA A 207 -6.04 -15.93 -27.51
N VAL A 208 -6.91 -14.91 -27.55
CA VAL A 208 -8.34 -15.06 -27.23
C VAL A 208 -9.01 -16.04 -28.20
N ARG A 209 -8.71 -15.97 -29.51
CA ARG A 209 -9.25 -16.91 -30.51
C ARG A 209 -8.81 -18.35 -30.30
N GLU A 210 -7.65 -18.57 -29.70
CA GLU A 210 -7.15 -19.92 -29.38
C GLU A 210 -7.77 -20.49 -28.08
N LEU A 211 -8.34 -19.60 -27.23
CA LEU A 211 -9.00 -19.99 -25.98
C LEU A 211 -10.50 -20.28 -26.14
N THR A 212 -11.11 -19.84 -27.23
CA THR A 212 -12.52 -20.01 -27.55
C THR A 212 -12.73 -21.07 -28.62
#